data_30c64eb85df08aa53ec6a5bcb2389d33
#
_entry.id   30c64eb85df08aa53ec6a5bcb2389d33
#
_cell.length_a   1.000
_cell.length_b   1.000
_cell.length_c   1.000
_cell.angle_alpha   90.00
_cell.angle_beta   90.00
_cell.angle_gamma   90.00
#
_symmetry.space_group_name_H-M   'P 1'
#
loop_
_entity.id
_entity.type
_entity.pdbx_description
1 polymer ?
#
loop_
_entity_poly.entity_id
_entity_poly.type
_entity_poly.pdbx_seq_one_letter_code
_entity_poly.pdbx_strand_id
1 'polypeptide(L)'
;MSPRFTGQTALFLNCSIKRERSASHTQLLMDKAAAIMVSEGVAVEQVYALDHVIAFGMIKDGADEGVPDDWPAIQTKIMGADILVLGTPIWLGSKSSVASLVIERMYAYSGDRNAHGQYLYYGKTAGCVVTGNEDGIKHCARDILYS
;
A
#
# COMPACT_ATOMS: atom_id res chain seq x y z
N MET A 1 9.26 14.00 24.96
CA MET A 1 8.77 14.93 23.91
C MET A 1 7.33 14.57 23.58
N SER A 2 6.47 15.55 23.36
CA SER A 2 5.10 15.24 22.88
C SER A 2 5.18 14.70 21.45
N PRO A 3 4.29 13.72 21.08
CA PRO A 3 4.25 13.20 19.72
C PRO A 3 4.01 14.31 18.70
N ARG A 4 4.72 14.28 17.57
CA ARG A 4 4.72 15.35 16.56
C ARG A 4 3.59 15.24 15.53
N PHE A 5 3.06 14.04 15.35
CA PHE A 5 2.12 13.70 14.27
C PHE A 5 0.79 13.14 14.80
N THR A 6 0.38 13.57 15.99
CA THR A 6 -0.92 13.20 16.56
C THR A 6 -2.06 13.61 15.63
N GLY A 7 -2.97 12.67 15.34
CA GLY A 7 -4.10 12.89 14.44
C GLY A 7 -3.83 12.48 12.98
N GLN A 8 -2.59 12.13 12.64
CA GLN A 8 -2.27 11.53 11.34
C GLN A 8 -2.54 10.03 11.37
N THR A 9 -2.97 9.49 10.24
CA THR A 9 -3.22 8.06 10.03
C THR A 9 -2.36 7.51 8.90
N ALA A 10 -1.83 6.33 9.07
CA ALA A 10 -1.03 5.65 8.03
C ALA A 10 -1.60 4.25 7.74
N LEU A 11 -1.69 3.92 6.46
CA LEU A 11 -2.01 2.59 5.98
C LEU A 11 -0.78 1.95 5.34
N PHE A 12 -0.38 0.80 5.84
CA PHE A 12 0.68 -0.02 5.29
C PHE A 12 0.07 -1.17 4.49
N LEU A 13 0.39 -1.26 3.20
CA LEU A 13 -0.06 -2.32 2.29
C LEU A 13 1.10 -3.28 2.04
N ASN A 14 1.07 -4.45 2.66
CA ASN A 14 2.10 -5.47 2.47
C ASN A 14 1.79 -6.33 1.24
N CYS A 15 2.65 -6.26 0.24
CA CYS A 15 2.56 -6.98 -1.04
C CYS A 15 3.55 -8.14 -1.14
N SER A 16 4.00 -8.71 -0.02
CA SER A 16 4.78 -9.95 -0.01
C SER A 16 3.87 -11.18 -0.11
N ILE A 17 4.46 -12.36 -0.40
CA ILE A 17 3.70 -13.62 -0.56
C ILE A 17 3.92 -14.61 0.57
N LYS A 18 4.66 -14.24 1.61
CA LYS A 18 4.90 -15.14 2.74
C LYS A 18 3.64 -15.29 3.58
N ARG A 19 3.06 -16.48 3.61
CA ARG A 19 1.89 -16.80 4.47
C ARG A 19 2.26 -16.72 5.94
N GLU A 20 3.46 -17.20 6.30
CA GLU A 20 4.03 -17.00 7.64
C GLU A 20 4.65 -15.61 7.73
N ARG A 21 3.95 -14.70 8.40
CA ARG A 21 4.33 -13.28 8.48
C ARG A 21 5.64 -13.07 9.24
N SER A 22 5.90 -13.87 10.27
CA SER A 22 7.16 -13.83 11.03
C SER A 22 8.38 -14.18 10.19
N ALA A 23 8.19 -14.92 9.09
CA ALA A 23 9.24 -15.24 8.12
C ALA A 23 9.35 -14.23 6.97
N SER A 24 8.55 -13.17 6.97
CA SER A 24 8.56 -12.13 5.94
C SER A 24 9.48 -10.97 6.33
N HIS A 25 10.61 -10.82 5.65
CA HIS A 25 11.50 -9.66 5.86
C HIS A 25 10.78 -8.34 5.53
N THR A 26 9.89 -8.32 4.54
CA THR A 26 9.06 -7.14 4.22
C THR A 26 8.20 -6.77 5.42
N GLN A 27 7.50 -7.75 6.03
CA GLN A 27 6.68 -7.51 7.23
C GLN A 27 7.52 -6.98 8.39
N LEU A 28 8.66 -7.62 8.68
CA LEU A 28 9.53 -7.22 9.77
C LEU A 28 10.05 -5.78 9.62
N LEU A 29 10.36 -5.35 8.39
CA LEU A 29 10.81 -3.98 8.14
C LEU A 29 9.63 -2.99 8.22
N MET A 30 8.45 -3.37 7.71
CA MET A 30 7.22 -2.58 7.84
C MET A 30 6.85 -2.39 9.32
N ASP A 31 6.96 -3.43 10.14
CA ASP A 31 6.68 -3.36 11.58
C ASP A 31 7.60 -2.36 12.29
N LYS A 32 8.88 -2.32 11.92
CA LYS A 32 9.82 -1.31 12.46
C LYS A 32 9.46 0.11 12.04
N ALA A 33 9.11 0.31 10.78
CA ALA A 33 8.67 1.62 10.29
C ALA A 33 7.36 2.06 10.98
N ALA A 34 6.40 1.14 11.11
CA ALA A 34 5.15 1.38 11.82
C ALA A 34 5.38 1.74 13.30
N ALA A 35 6.27 1.01 13.99
CA ALA A 35 6.61 1.30 15.39
C ALA A 35 7.20 2.71 15.58
N ILE A 36 8.05 3.16 14.65
CA ILE A 36 8.59 4.52 14.65
C ILE A 36 7.45 5.55 14.47
N MET A 37 6.55 5.33 13.49
CA MET A 37 5.41 6.23 13.26
C MET A 37 4.49 6.29 14.48
N VAL A 38 4.18 5.14 15.09
CA VAL A 38 3.37 5.08 16.31
C VAL A 38 4.03 5.84 17.47
N SER A 39 5.35 5.72 17.65
CA SER A 39 6.07 6.47 18.69
C SER A 39 6.04 7.99 18.47
N GLU A 40 5.81 8.43 17.24
CA GLU A 40 5.65 9.84 16.85
C GLU A 40 4.17 10.31 16.84
N GLY A 41 3.24 9.42 17.20
CA GLY A 41 1.81 9.75 17.38
C GLY A 41 0.92 9.45 16.17
N VAL A 42 1.43 8.79 15.14
CA VAL A 42 0.63 8.35 13.98
C VAL A 42 -0.17 7.10 14.33
N ALA A 43 -1.45 7.06 13.99
CA ALA A 43 -2.24 5.83 14.04
C ALA A 43 -1.93 4.99 12.80
N VAL A 44 -1.44 3.74 12.99
CA VAL A 44 -1.01 2.87 11.89
C VAL A 44 -1.93 1.67 11.78
N GLU A 45 -2.46 1.44 10.59
CA GLU A 45 -3.12 0.20 10.18
C GLU A 45 -2.26 -0.53 9.15
N GLN A 46 -2.26 -1.87 9.20
CA GLN A 46 -1.56 -2.70 8.22
C GLN A 46 -2.55 -3.65 7.53
N VAL A 47 -2.47 -3.73 6.21
CA VAL A 47 -3.22 -4.67 5.38
C VAL A 47 -2.23 -5.57 4.65
N TYR A 48 -2.42 -6.87 4.75
CA TYR A 48 -1.69 -7.87 3.99
C TYR A 48 -2.49 -8.24 2.75
N ALA A 49 -2.01 -7.88 1.56
CA ALA A 49 -2.79 -8.02 0.33
C ALA A 49 -3.24 -9.46 0.05
N LEU A 50 -2.42 -10.46 0.42
CA LEU A 50 -2.77 -11.88 0.24
C LEU A 50 -3.84 -12.43 1.20
N ASP A 51 -4.24 -11.69 2.21
CA ASP A 51 -5.38 -12.07 3.05
C ASP A 51 -6.73 -11.76 2.36
N HIS A 52 -6.69 -11.11 1.20
CA HIS A 52 -7.85 -10.62 0.47
C HIS A 52 -7.93 -11.22 -0.93
N VAL A 53 -9.13 -11.39 -1.41
CA VAL A 53 -9.38 -11.67 -2.83
C VAL A 53 -9.37 -10.35 -3.56
N ILE A 54 -8.36 -10.10 -4.39
CA ILE A 54 -8.24 -8.87 -5.17
C ILE A 54 -8.35 -9.24 -6.65
N ALA A 55 -9.40 -8.78 -7.29
CA ALA A 55 -9.61 -8.99 -8.72
C ALA A 55 -8.53 -8.24 -9.54
N PHE A 56 -8.08 -8.86 -10.63
CA PHE A 56 -7.06 -8.29 -11.52
C PHE A 56 -7.61 -7.16 -12.40
N GLY A 57 -6.74 -6.24 -12.76
CA GLY A 57 -7.01 -5.20 -13.73
C GLY A 57 -7.35 -3.84 -13.11
N MET A 58 -7.50 -2.85 -13.98
CA MET A 58 -7.84 -1.48 -13.60
C MET A 58 -9.36 -1.30 -13.46
N ILE A 59 -9.95 -2.06 -12.57
CA ILE A 59 -11.39 -2.02 -12.26
C ILE A 59 -11.60 -1.52 -10.83
N LYS A 60 -12.71 -0.88 -10.55
CA LYS A 60 -13.03 -0.34 -9.21
C LYS A 60 -13.63 -1.40 -8.30
N ASP A 61 -14.48 -2.27 -8.86
CA ASP A 61 -15.13 -3.36 -8.16
C ASP A 61 -15.17 -4.59 -9.08
N GLY A 62 -14.78 -5.75 -8.56
CA GLY A 62 -14.86 -7.02 -9.26
C GLY A 62 -16.30 -7.44 -9.59
N ALA A 63 -17.28 -6.92 -8.86
CA ALA A 63 -18.70 -7.17 -9.14
C ALA A 63 -19.10 -6.69 -10.54
N ASP A 64 -18.46 -5.63 -11.07
CA ASP A 64 -18.70 -5.15 -12.43
C ASP A 64 -18.31 -6.17 -13.50
N GLU A 65 -17.39 -7.08 -13.17
CA GLU A 65 -16.90 -8.18 -14.02
C GLU A 65 -17.41 -9.55 -13.56
N GLY A 66 -18.28 -9.59 -12.55
CA GLY A 66 -18.86 -10.83 -12.02
C GLY A 66 -17.88 -11.70 -11.23
N VAL A 67 -16.82 -11.12 -10.66
CA VAL A 67 -15.80 -11.83 -9.88
C VAL A 67 -15.76 -11.36 -8.43
N PRO A 68 -15.41 -12.23 -7.46
CA PRO A 68 -15.22 -11.81 -6.05
C PRO A 68 -14.10 -10.82 -5.92
N ASP A 69 -14.29 -9.80 -5.06
CA ASP A 69 -13.31 -8.74 -4.87
C ASP A 69 -13.45 -8.04 -3.51
N ASP A 70 -12.39 -8.07 -2.73
CA ASP A 70 -12.30 -7.35 -1.45
C ASP A 70 -11.74 -5.94 -1.61
N TRP A 71 -11.35 -5.54 -2.82
CA TRP A 71 -10.71 -4.25 -3.07
C TRP A 71 -11.51 -3.04 -2.62
N PRO A 72 -12.84 -2.94 -2.78
CA PRO A 72 -13.60 -1.79 -2.31
C PRO A 72 -13.39 -1.49 -0.82
N ALA A 73 -13.25 -2.54 0.02
CA ALA A 73 -12.95 -2.38 1.44
C ALA A 73 -11.51 -1.87 1.67
N ILE A 74 -10.53 -2.34 0.89
CA ILE A 74 -9.15 -1.86 0.94
C ILE A 74 -9.09 -0.39 0.47
N GLN A 75 -9.77 -0.05 -0.61
CA GLN A 75 -9.86 1.32 -1.12
C GLN A 75 -10.46 2.29 -0.08
N THR A 76 -11.46 1.85 0.67
CA THR A 76 -12.01 2.64 1.78
C THR A 76 -10.96 2.96 2.83
N LYS A 77 -10.11 1.98 3.19
CA LYS A 77 -8.98 2.19 4.12
C LYS A 77 -7.92 3.15 3.54
N ILE A 78 -7.60 3.00 2.25
CA ILE A 78 -6.70 3.92 1.53
C ILE A 78 -7.23 5.35 1.61
N MET A 79 -8.52 5.54 1.40
CA MET A 79 -9.13 6.87 1.46
C MET A 79 -9.13 7.47 2.85
N GLY A 80 -9.24 6.65 3.89
CA GLY A 80 -9.19 7.08 5.30
C GLY A 80 -7.79 7.41 5.81
N ALA A 81 -6.72 7.07 5.09
CA ALA A 81 -5.33 7.28 5.52
C ALA A 81 -4.75 8.58 4.93
N ASP A 82 -3.93 9.28 5.72
CA ASP A 82 -3.13 10.44 5.28
C ASP A 82 -1.82 10.00 4.62
N ILE A 83 -1.28 8.87 5.08
CA ILE A 83 0.01 8.32 4.67
C ILE A 83 -0.21 6.91 4.14
N LEU A 84 0.30 6.63 2.94
CA LEU A 84 0.26 5.30 2.32
C LEU A 84 1.68 4.75 2.22
N VAL A 85 1.90 3.51 2.70
CA VAL A 85 3.20 2.85 2.59
C VAL A 85 3.02 1.49 1.93
N LEU A 86 3.65 1.32 0.76
CA LEU A 86 3.64 0.05 0.03
C LEU A 86 4.88 -0.76 0.38
N GLY A 87 4.67 -1.98 0.90
CA GLY A 87 5.74 -2.94 1.19
C GLY A 87 5.86 -3.99 0.09
N THR A 88 7.05 -4.19 -0.48
CA THR A 88 7.28 -5.19 -1.54
C THR A 88 8.62 -5.90 -1.39
N PRO A 89 8.71 -7.20 -1.70
CA PRO A 89 9.97 -7.84 -2.00
C PRO A 89 10.47 -7.42 -3.39
N ILE A 90 11.78 -7.60 -3.64
CA ILE A 90 12.38 -7.50 -4.97
C ILE A 90 12.38 -8.90 -5.59
N TRP A 91 11.85 -9.02 -6.79
CA TRP A 91 11.91 -10.23 -7.60
C TRP A 91 12.30 -9.86 -9.04
N LEU A 92 13.35 -10.50 -9.55
CA LEU A 92 13.87 -10.23 -10.89
C LEU A 92 14.14 -8.73 -11.12
N GLY A 93 14.69 -8.06 -10.09
CA GLY A 93 14.99 -6.63 -10.13
C GLY A 93 13.79 -5.69 -10.07
N SER A 94 12.56 -6.21 -9.82
CA SER A 94 11.32 -5.43 -9.82
C SER A 94 10.47 -5.69 -8.57
N LYS A 95 9.46 -4.85 -8.36
CA LYS A 95 8.43 -5.07 -7.33
C LYS A 95 7.64 -6.36 -7.59
N SER A 96 7.03 -6.92 -6.56
CA SER A 96 6.19 -8.11 -6.70
C SER A 96 4.98 -7.87 -7.60
N SER A 97 4.45 -8.94 -8.19
CA SER A 97 3.18 -8.89 -8.93
C SER A 97 2.01 -8.42 -8.06
N VAL A 98 2.03 -8.75 -6.76
CA VAL A 98 1.02 -8.26 -5.80
C VAL A 98 1.10 -6.75 -5.64
N ALA A 99 2.30 -6.16 -5.58
CA ALA A 99 2.45 -4.69 -5.55
C ALA A 99 1.97 -4.06 -6.86
N SER A 100 2.23 -4.69 -8.00
CA SER A 100 1.71 -4.24 -9.30
C SER A 100 0.18 -4.27 -9.32
N LEU A 101 -0.43 -5.35 -8.86
CA LEU A 101 -1.89 -5.47 -8.75
C LEU A 101 -2.48 -4.36 -7.87
N VAL A 102 -1.91 -4.11 -6.68
CA VAL A 102 -2.37 -3.03 -5.79
C VAL A 102 -2.29 -1.67 -6.48
N ILE A 103 -1.19 -1.39 -7.19
CA ILE A 103 -1.03 -0.13 -7.94
C ILE A 103 -2.07 -0.02 -9.07
N GLU A 104 -2.31 -1.07 -9.83
CA GLU A 104 -3.34 -1.09 -10.89
C GLU A 104 -4.72 -0.82 -10.33
N ARG A 105 -5.04 -1.41 -9.18
CA ARG A 105 -6.33 -1.18 -8.52
C ARG A 105 -6.47 0.26 -8.00
N MET A 106 -5.42 0.85 -7.47
CA MET A 106 -5.40 2.27 -7.09
C MET A 106 -5.55 3.16 -8.33
N TYR A 107 -4.86 2.82 -9.41
CA TYR A 107 -4.89 3.58 -10.67
C TYR A 107 -6.29 3.64 -11.28
N ALA A 108 -7.14 2.64 -11.07
CA ALA A 108 -8.53 2.66 -11.54
C ALA A 108 -9.34 3.88 -11.04
N TYR A 109 -8.91 4.50 -9.95
CA TYR A 109 -9.52 5.70 -9.37
C TYR A 109 -8.81 7.00 -9.71
N SER A 110 -7.73 6.97 -10.51
CA SER A 110 -6.87 8.13 -10.77
C SER A 110 -7.58 9.30 -11.45
N GLY A 111 -8.65 9.03 -12.20
CA GLY A 111 -9.50 10.04 -12.83
C GLY A 111 -10.57 10.63 -11.91
N ASP A 112 -10.81 10.02 -10.76
CA ASP A 112 -11.86 10.44 -9.84
C ASP A 112 -11.48 11.74 -9.12
N ARG A 113 -12.51 12.50 -8.75
CA ARG A 113 -12.33 13.76 -8.03
C ARG A 113 -13.18 13.80 -6.77
N ASN A 114 -12.68 14.49 -5.76
CA ASN A 114 -13.42 14.78 -4.54
C ASN A 114 -14.44 15.93 -4.75
N ALA A 115 -15.20 16.25 -3.72
CA ALA A 115 -16.19 17.33 -3.76
C ALA A 115 -15.61 18.73 -4.05
N HIS A 116 -14.28 18.90 -3.90
CA HIS A 116 -13.57 20.14 -4.19
C HIS A 116 -12.96 20.16 -5.61
N GLY A 117 -13.22 19.13 -6.44
CA GLY A 117 -12.68 19.01 -7.79
C GLY A 117 -11.20 18.57 -7.86
N GLN A 118 -10.59 18.20 -6.74
CA GLN A 118 -9.22 17.70 -6.67
C GLN A 118 -9.20 16.20 -6.97
N TYR A 119 -8.09 15.69 -7.49
CA TYR A 119 -7.91 14.26 -7.67
C TYR A 119 -8.05 13.50 -6.35
N LEU A 120 -8.56 12.26 -6.42
CA LEU A 120 -9.00 11.50 -5.25
C LEU A 120 -7.90 11.34 -4.18
N TYR A 121 -6.65 11.14 -4.60
CA TYR A 121 -5.52 10.97 -3.70
C TYR A 121 -4.80 12.29 -3.32
N TYR A 122 -5.35 13.44 -3.70
CA TYR A 122 -4.77 14.74 -3.37
C TYR A 122 -4.61 14.89 -1.85
N GLY A 123 -3.42 15.37 -1.44
CA GLY A 123 -3.08 15.61 -0.03
C GLY A 123 -2.55 14.39 0.70
N LYS A 124 -2.52 13.20 0.09
CA LYS A 124 -1.90 12.02 0.70
C LYS A 124 -0.38 12.03 0.50
N THR A 125 0.34 11.52 1.49
CA THR A 125 1.78 11.26 1.39
C THR A 125 2.02 9.79 1.11
N ALA A 126 2.94 9.47 0.22
CA ALA A 126 3.27 8.08 -0.10
C ALA A 126 4.73 7.73 0.24
N GLY A 127 4.95 6.47 0.60
CA GLY A 127 6.24 5.88 0.85
C GLY A 127 6.30 4.42 0.45
N CYS A 128 7.50 3.84 0.42
CA CYS A 128 7.65 2.42 0.17
C CYS A 128 8.67 1.76 1.11
N VAL A 129 8.46 0.47 1.36
CA VAL A 129 9.40 -0.43 2.05
C VAL A 129 9.76 -1.53 1.06
N VAL A 130 11.04 -1.63 0.73
CA VAL A 130 11.53 -2.58 -0.27
C VAL A 130 12.56 -3.52 0.38
N THR A 131 12.37 -4.82 0.24
CA THR A 131 13.28 -5.84 0.78
C THR A 131 13.65 -6.86 -0.29
N GLY A 132 14.88 -7.36 -0.24
CA GLY A 132 15.36 -8.38 -1.16
C GLY A 132 16.84 -8.66 -0.96
N ASN A 133 17.33 -9.69 -1.62
CA ASN A 133 18.73 -10.10 -1.67
C ASN A 133 19.36 -9.95 -3.07
N GLU A 134 18.66 -9.28 -3.97
CA GLU A 134 19.10 -9.01 -5.33
C GLU A 134 19.08 -7.50 -5.61
N ASP A 135 19.67 -7.08 -6.71
CA ASP A 135 19.62 -5.69 -7.16
C ASP A 135 18.20 -5.29 -7.61
N GLY A 136 17.92 -3.97 -7.64
CA GLY A 136 16.64 -3.46 -8.12
C GLY A 136 15.89 -2.53 -7.15
N ILE A 137 16.47 -2.23 -5.97
CA ILE A 137 15.80 -1.38 -4.96
C ILE A 137 15.39 -0.01 -5.53
N LYS A 138 16.27 0.65 -6.30
CA LYS A 138 15.97 1.95 -6.91
C LYS A 138 14.86 1.85 -7.96
N HIS A 139 14.83 0.75 -8.71
CA HIS A 139 13.78 0.48 -9.69
C HIS A 139 12.43 0.30 -9.00
N CYS A 140 12.35 -0.55 -7.97
CA CYS A 140 11.13 -0.76 -7.20
C CYS A 140 10.62 0.54 -6.56
N ALA A 141 11.51 1.30 -5.90
CA ALA A 141 11.16 2.55 -5.26
C ALA A 141 10.66 3.59 -6.26
N ARG A 142 11.34 3.75 -7.40
CA ARG A 142 10.90 4.64 -8.48
C ARG A 142 9.51 4.26 -8.97
N ASP A 143 9.29 2.99 -9.28
CA ASP A 143 8.02 2.51 -9.83
C ASP A 143 6.85 2.75 -8.86
N ILE A 144 7.06 2.53 -7.55
CA ILE A 144 6.02 2.73 -6.55
C ILE A 144 5.75 4.22 -6.30
N LEU A 145 6.80 5.05 -6.21
CA LEU A 145 6.66 6.46 -5.88
C LEU A 145 6.25 7.32 -7.09
N TYR A 146 6.42 6.82 -8.30
CA TYR A 146 5.98 7.50 -9.53
C TYR A 146 4.53 7.17 -9.89
N SER A 147 4.02 6.03 -9.46
CA SER A 147 2.65 5.58 -9.74
C SER A 147 1.64 6.34 -8.91
#